data_524ae3e4bc9d950b0cec150093153b92
#
_entry.id   524ae3e4bc9d950b0cec150093153b92
#
_cell.length_a   1.000
_cell.length_b   1.000
_cell.length_c   1.000
_cell.angle_alpha   90.00
_cell.angle_beta   90.00
_cell.angle_gamma   90.00
#
_symmetry.space_group_name_H-M   'P 1'
#
loop_
_entity.id
_entity.type
_entity.pdbx_description
1 polymer ?
#
loop_
_entity_poly.entity_id
_entity_poly.type
_entity_poly.pdbx_seq_one_letter_code
_entity_poly.pdbx_strand_id
1 'polypeptide(L)'
;MEKKIDMKKITFRNETPADYRAVENLTREAFWNVYKPGCDEHFILHNFRTRSEFVPELDIIMEEEGILVGHVMFARAEIKLNNSKTLPIMTFGPISIAPEFKHKGYGTVLLRYAMEKAKKMDCGALAITGNIDFYGKNGFVVAKTKGVRYYADPDADYFLIKELVPSFLDEVKNCGGGSFKEPDGYFIDANEAEEFDRHFPIKERLSLPGQIFG
;
A
#
# COMPACT_ATOMS: atom_id res chain seq x y z
N MET A 1 -20.62 21.02 -4.24
CA MET A 1 -20.87 19.81 -5.07
C MET A 1 -19.53 19.15 -5.32
N GLU A 2 -19.28 17.99 -4.75
CA GLU A 2 -18.10 17.20 -5.10
C GLU A 2 -18.19 16.80 -6.58
N LYS A 3 -17.18 17.19 -7.35
CA LYS A 3 -17.09 16.84 -8.77
C LYS A 3 -16.88 15.34 -8.88
N LYS A 4 -17.87 14.60 -9.33
CA LYS A 4 -17.78 13.15 -9.55
C LYS A 4 -16.69 12.87 -10.59
N ILE A 5 -15.77 11.92 -10.29
CA ILE A 5 -14.71 11.50 -11.21
C ILE A 5 -15.36 10.96 -12.50
N ASP A 6 -14.93 11.48 -13.65
CA ASP A 6 -15.36 10.96 -14.94
C ASP A 6 -14.48 9.75 -15.32
N MET A 7 -15.01 8.56 -15.12
CA MET A 7 -14.28 7.32 -15.38
C MET A 7 -13.84 7.14 -16.84
N LYS A 8 -14.44 7.88 -17.79
CA LYS A 8 -14.01 7.85 -19.20
C LYS A 8 -12.65 8.52 -19.44
N LYS A 9 -12.23 9.38 -18.52
CA LYS A 9 -10.96 10.10 -18.55
C LYS A 9 -9.86 9.39 -17.79
N ILE A 10 -10.19 8.33 -17.02
CA ILE A 10 -9.25 7.57 -16.22
C ILE A 10 -8.72 6.38 -17.01
N THR A 11 -7.41 6.26 -17.03
CA THR A 11 -6.70 5.08 -17.55
C THR A 11 -5.85 4.44 -16.48
N PHE A 12 -5.71 3.11 -16.57
CA PHE A 12 -4.84 2.32 -15.71
C PHE A 12 -3.89 1.53 -16.58
N ARG A 13 -2.63 1.54 -16.21
CA ARG A 13 -1.60 0.73 -16.85
C ARG A 13 -0.54 0.29 -15.85
N ASN A 14 0.25 -0.70 -16.22
CA ASN A 14 1.41 -1.03 -15.42
C ASN A 14 2.48 0.06 -15.54
N GLU A 15 3.26 0.25 -14.48
CA GLU A 15 4.46 1.06 -14.48
C GLU A 15 5.50 0.47 -15.43
N THR A 16 6.29 1.34 -16.03
CA THR A 16 7.45 0.97 -16.86
C THR A 16 8.70 1.71 -16.37
N PRO A 17 9.91 1.29 -16.73
CA PRO A 17 11.13 1.99 -16.31
C PRO A 17 11.16 3.49 -16.67
N ALA A 18 10.45 3.90 -17.72
CA ALA A 18 10.33 5.31 -18.09
C ALA A 18 9.51 6.15 -17.08
N ASP A 19 8.68 5.51 -16.30
CA ASP A 19 7.80 6.14 -15.31
C ASP A 19 8.45 6.27 -13.92
N TYR A 20 9.47 5.48 -13.63
CA TYR A 20 10.01 5.30 -12.28
C TYR A 20 10.25 6.62 -11.55
N ARG A 21 10.93 7.55 -12.20
CA ARG A 21 11.23 8.84 -11.57
C ARG A 21 9.98 9.68 -11.30
N ALA A 22 9.03 9.68 -12.21
CA ALA A 22 7.77 10.42 -12.05
C ALA A 22 6.92 9.82 -10.89
N VAL A 23 6.87 8.49 -10.79
CA VAL A 23 6.13 7.78 -9.75
C VAL A 23 6.81 7.93 -8.39
N GLU A 24 8.14 7.86 -8.31
CA GLU A 24 8.89 8.15 -7.09
C GLU A 24 8.62 9.58 -6.60
N ASN A 25 8.65 10.56 -7.51
CA ASN A 25 8.33 11.95 -7.17
C ASN A 25 6.87 12.11 -6.72
N LEU A 26 5.92 11.49 -7.40
CA LEU A 26 4.50 11.49 -7.00
C LEU A 26 4.35 10.91 -5.58
N THR A 27 4.99 9.78 -5.31
CA THR A 27 4.94 9.12 -3.99
C THR A 27 5.57 10.02 -2.92
N ARG A 28 6.73 10.62 -3.20
CA ARG A 28 7.36 11.58 -2.31
C ARG A 28 6.45 12.77 -2.00
N GLU A 29 5.85 13.39 -3.01
CA GLU A 29 4.91 14.50 -2.83
C GLU A 29 3.66 14.08 -2.05
N ALA A 30 3.17 12.87 -2.27
CA ALA A 30 1.99 12.36 -1.58
C ALA A 30 2.22 12.11 -0.08
N PHE A 31 3.43 11.69 0.33
CA PHE A 31 3.75 11.30 1.70
C PHE A 31 4.59 12.30 2.48
N TRP A 32 5.10 13.35 1.83
CA TRP A 32 5.98 14.31 2.50
C TRP A 32 5.35 14.94 3.73
N ASN A 33 6.02 14.79 4.89
CA ASN A 33 5.57 15.27 6.21
C ASN A 33 4.21 14.67 6.67
N VAL A 34 3.78 13.53 6.13
CA VAL A 34 2.51 12.91 6.54
C VAL A 34 2.69 12.08 7.80
N TYR A 35 3.59 11.11 7.81
CA TYR A 35 3.76 10.18 8.93
C TYR A 35 4.97 10.50 9.80
N LYS A 36 5.93 11.23 9.26
CA LYS A 36 7.15 11.72 9.91
C LYS A 36 7.66 12.97 9.18
N PRO A 37 8.65 13.70 9.71
CA PRO A 37 9.36 14.73 8.96
C PRO A 37 10.05 14.14 7.73
N GLY A 38 9.69 14.63 6.55
CA GLY A 38 10.07 13.98 5.28
C GLY A 38 9.19 12.77 4.96
N CYS A 39 9.73 11.79 4.22
CA CYS A 39 9.10 10.50 3.95
C CYS A 39 10.13 9.49 3.40
N ASP A 40 9.82 8.19 3.51
CA ASP A 40 10.65 7.11 2.96
C ASP A 40 9.93 6.29 1.89
N GLU A 41 8.65 6.52 1.68
CA GLU A 41 7.78 5.69 0.82
C GLU A 41 8.27 5.63 -0.63
N HIS A 42 8.87 6.70 -1.14
CA HIS A 42 9.46 6.73 -2.48
C HIS A 42 10.73 5.87 -2.60
N PHE A 43 11.50 5.73 -1.52
CA PHE A 43 12.64 4.84 -1.45
C PHE A 43 12.21 3.38 -1.28
N ILE A 44 11.19 3.11 -0.47
CA ILE A 44 10.57 1.79 -0.36
C ILE A 44 10.14 1.31 -1.76
N LEU A 45 9.41 2.13 -2.49
CA LEU A 45 8.98 1.84 -3.86
C LEU A 45 10.18 1.55 -4.78
N HIS A 46 11.22 2.39 -4.74
CA HIS A 46 12.42 2.21 -5.54
C HIS A 46 13.06 0.83 -5.32
N ASN A 47 13.23 0.46 -4.05
CA ASN A 47 13.85 -0.82 -3.67
C ASN A 47 12.99 -2.04 -4.02
N PHE A 48 11.66 -1.92 -3.92
CA PHE A 48 10.78 -3.06 -4.18
C PHE A 48 10.87 -3.59 -5.59
N ARG A 49 11.13 -2.75 -6.59
CA ARG A 49 11.20 -3.15 -8.00
C ARG A 49 12.26 -4.23 -8.29
N THR A 50 13.24 -4.40 -7.40
CA THR A 50 14.29 -5.43 -7.52
C THR A 50 14.08 -6.63 -6.60
N ARG A 51 13.02 -6.64 -5.79
CA ARG A 51 12.73 -7.70 -4.82
C ARG A 51 11.92 -8.84 -5.42
N SER A 52 12.15 -10.05 -4.92
CA SER A 52 11.41 -11.25 -5.32
C SER A 52 9.92 -11.20 -4.93
N GLU A 53 9.59 -10.46 -3.87
CA GLU A 53 8.23 -10.27 -3.38
C GLU A 53 7.42 -9.32 -4.25
N PHE A 54 8.06 -8.47 -5.03
CA PHE A 54 7.40 -7.52 -5.91
C PHE A 54 6.47 -8.21 -6.91
N VAL A 55 5.32 -7.58 -7.18
CA VAL A 55 4.33 -8.09 -8.15
C VAL A 55 4.19 -7.09 -9.29
N PRO A 56 5.01 -7.21 -10.36
CA PRO A 56 5.02 -6.24 -11.46
C PRO A 56 3.65 -6.05 -12.13
N GLU A 57 2.85 -7.11 -12.16
CA GLU A 57 1.50 -7.07 -12.73
C GLU A 57 0.55 -6.18 -11.92
N LEU A 58 0.88 -5.90 -10.64
CA LEU A 58 0.11 -5.06 -9.73
C LEU A 58 0.86 -3.78 -9.35
N ASP A 59 1.84 -3.40 -10.13
CA ASP A 59 2.49 -2.10 -10.09
C ASP A 59 1.74 -1.18 -11.06
N ILE A 60 0.81 -0.39 -10.51
CA ILE A 60 -0.28 0.22 -11.30
C ILE A 60 -0.22 1.74 -11.21
N ILE A 61 -0.14 2.36 -12.36
CA ILE A 61 -0.31 3.80 -12.57
C ILE A 61 -1.78 4.08 -12.91
N MET A 62 -2.30 5.15 -12.32
CA MET A 62 -3.57 5.76 -12.70
C MET A 62 -3.32 7.14 -13.31
N GLU A 63 -3.88 7.38 -14.48
CA GLU A 63 -3.79 8.66 -15.19
C GLU A 63 -5.19 9.23 -15.44
N GLU A 64 -5.32 10.57 -15.43
CA GLU A 64 -6.48 11.29 -15.92
C GLU A 64 -6.05 12.14 -17.14
N GLU A 65 -6.61 11.84 -18.31
CA GLU A 65 -6.27 12.51 -19.58
C GLU A 65 -4.74 12.54 -19.86
N GLY A 66 -4.03 11.43 -19.50
CA GLY A 66 -2.58 11.29 -19.67
C GLY A 66 -1.73 11.94 -18.57
N ILE A 67 -2.34 12.54 -17.56
CA ILE A 67 -1.63 13.10 -16.40
C ILE A 67 -1.56 12.03 -15.31
N LEU A 68 -0.38 11.79 -14.76
CA LEU A 68 -0.16 10.88 -13.64
C LEU A 68 -0.87 11.38 -12.38
N VAL A 69 -1.90 10.65 -11.94
CA VAL A 69 -2.74 11.01 -10.79
C VAL A 69 -2.43 10.15 -9.57
N GLY A 70 -2.08 8.90 -9.76
CA GLY A 70 -1.85 7.98 -8.65
C GLY A 70 -1.09 6.74 -9.04
N HIS A 71 -0.58 6.07 -8.01
CA HIS A 71 0.18 4.84 -8.14
C HIS A 71 -0.07 3.91 -6.94
N VAL A 72 0.01 2.61 -7.16
CA VAL A 72 0.03 1.59 -6.11
C VAL A 72 0.88 0.41 -6.54
N MET A 73 1.72 -0.10 -5.63
CA MET A 73 2.43 -1.37 -5.81
C MET A 73 1.95 -2.44 -4.85
N PHE A 74 2.14 -3.70 -5.24
CA PHE A 74 1.83 -4.89 -4.44
C PHE A 74 3.06 -5.76 -4.23
N ALA A 75 3.05 -6.45 -3.10
CA ALA A 75 4.07 -7.44 -2.76
C ALA A 75 3.42 -8.75 -2.30
N ARG A 76 4.04 -9.88 -2.65
CA ARG A 76 3.69 -11.18 -2.08
C ARG A 76 3.99 -11.18 -0.60
N ALA A 77 3.10 -11.74 0.18
CA ALA A 77 3.19 -11.84 1.62
C ALA A 77 2.53 -13.13 2.10
N GLU A 78 2.66 -13.43 3.37
CA GLU A 78 2.06 -14.62 3.96
C GLU A 78 1.59 -14.38 5.39
N ILE A 79 0.56 -15.11 5.80
CA ILE A 79 0.19 -15.25 7.19
C ILE A 79 0.83 -16.55 7.71
N LYS A 80 1.63 -16.45 8.77
CA LYS A 80 2.13 -17.61 9.50
C LYS A 80 1.04 -18.14 10.42
N LEU A 81 0.53 -19.31 10.12
CA LEU A 81 -0.54 -19.95 10.90
C LEU A 81 0.02 -20.61 12.17
N ASN A 82 -0.81 -20.72 13.20
CA ASN A 82 -0.40 -21.32 14.48
C ASN A 82 -0.03 -22.81 14.39
N ASN A 83 -0.39 -23.48 13.29
CA ASN A 83 0.03 -24.86 12.98
C ASN A 83 1.35 -24.93 12.19
N SER A 84 2.12 -23.85 12.12
CA SER A 84 3.40 -23.71 11.40
C SER A 84 3.31 -23.74 9.88
N LYS A 85 2.11 -23.77 9.30
CA LYS A 85 1.91 -23.57 7.86
C LYS A 85 1.86 -22.08 7.54
N THR A 86 1.97 -21.75 6.25
CA THR A 86 1.78 -20.38 5.73
C THR A 86 0.57 -20.33 4.84
N LEU A 87 -0.16 -19.21 4.89
CA LEU A 87 -1.25 -18.89 3.99
C LEU A 87 -0.80 -17.72 3.10
N PRO A 88 -0.60 -17.96 1.79
CA PRO A 88 -0.17 -16.91 0.87
C PRO A 88 -1.25 -15.83 0.73
N ILE A 89 -0.84 -14.58 0.85
CA ILE A 89 -1.66 -13.39 0.63
C ILE A 89 -0.82 -12.35 -0.13
N MET A 90 -1.37 -11.16 -0.35
CA MET A 90 -0.57 -10.00 -0.74
C MET A 90 -0.74 -8.87 0.27
N THR A 91 0.28 -8.03 0.35
CA THR A 91 0.22 -6.68 0.91
C THR A 91 0.41 -5.68 -0.21
N PHE A 92 0.10 -4.42 0.05
CA PHE A 92 0.27 -3.36 -0.94
C PHE A 92 0.68 -2.06 -0.24
N GLY A 93 1.25 -1.17 -1.00
CA GLY A 93 1.72 0.14 -0.54
C GLY A 93 3.21 0.34 -0.87
N PRO A 94 3.58 1.62 -1.05
CA PRO A 94 2.73 2.78 -0.92
C PRO A 94 1.60 2.84 -1.95
N ILE A 95 0.44 3.39 -1.55
CA ILE A 95 -0.61 3.85 -2.46
C ILE A 95 -0.62 5.38 -2.44
N SER A 96 -0.31 5.99 -3.56
CA SER A 96 -0.05 7.41 -3.68
C SER A 96 -1.08 8.08 -4.58
N ILE A 97 -1.56 9.26 -4.17
CA ILE A 97 -2.37 10.14 -5.01
C ILE A 97 -1.72 11.51 -5.02
N ALA A 98 -1.55 12.10 -6.19
CA ALA A 98 -0.98 13.43 -6.34
C ALA A 98 -1.74 14.45 -5.46
N PRO A 99 -1.01 15.37 -4.78
CA PRO A 99 -1.60 16.27 -3.79
C PRO A 99 -2.87 17.00 -4.27
N GLU A 100 -2.88 17.47 -5.50
CA GLU A 100 -3.99 18.18 -6.11
C GLU A 100 -5.24 17.32 -6.38
N PHE A 101 -5.08 15.98 -6.34
CA PHE A 101 -6.17 15.00 -6.53
C PHE A 101 -6.61 14.33 -5.23
N LYS A 102 -5.94 14.61 -4.10
CA LYS A 102 -6.32 14.06 -2.80
C LYS A 102 -7.73 14.47 -2.38
N HIS A 103 -8.35 13.64 -1.56
CA HIS A 103 -9.71 13.84 -0.98
C HIS A 103 -10.83 13.97 -2.02
N LYS A 104 -10.60 13.62 -3.29
CA LYS A 104 -11.58 13.66 -4.37
C LYS A 104 -12.06 12.28 -4.83
N GLY A 105 -11.70 11.20 -4.10
CA GLY A 105 -12.12 9.82 -4.39
C GLY A 105 -11.17 9.01 -5.26
N TYR A 106 -10.12 9.59 -5.84
CA TYR A 106 -9.17 8.88 -6.70
C TYR A 106 -8.49 7.69 -6.01
N GLY A 107 -8.13 7.81 -4.73
CA GLY A 107 -7.56 6.68 -3.98
C GLY A 107 -8.50 5.47 -3.91
N THR A 108 -9.80 5.69 -3.74
CA THR A 108 -10.80 4.62 -3.77
C THR A 108 -10.91 3.98 -5.15
N VAL A 109 -10.86 4.78 -6.21
CA VAL A 109 -10.92 4.30 -7.60
C VAL A 109 -9.69 3.43 -7.90
N LEU A 110 -8.50 3.90 -7.58
CA LEU A 110 -7.25 3.16 -7.77
C LEU A 110 -7.23 1.85 -6.97
N LEU A 111 -7.56 1.92 -5.68
CA LEU A 111 -7.57 0.75 -4.80
C LEU A 111 -8.56 -0.32 -5.30
N ARG A 112 -9.76 0.07 -5.71
CA ARG A 112 -10.76 -0.88 -6.23
C ARG A 112 -10.31 -1.54 -7.50
N TYR A 113 -9.73 -0.80 -8.44
CA TYR A 113 -9.16 -1.37 -9.66
C TYR A 113 -8.07 -2.39 -9.35
N ALA A 114 -7.14 -2.03 -8.45
CA ALA A 114 -6.03 -2.90 -8.05
C ALA A 114 -6.53 -4.17 -7.33
N MET A 115 -7.52 -4.07 -6.44
CA MET A 115 -8.12 -5.23 -5.77
C MET A 115 -8.77 -6.20 -6.76
N GLU A 116 -9.51 -5.69 -7.76
CA GLU A 116 -10.11 -6.55 -8.80
C GLU A 116 -9.04 -7.25 -9.64
N LYS A 117 -7.94 -6.57 -9.92
CA LYS A 117 -6.80 -7.17 -10.65
C LYS A 117 -6.10 -8.23 -9.80
N ALA A 118 -5.85 -7.96 -8.51
CA ALA A 118 -5.27 -8.92 -7.57
C ALA A 118 -6.14 -10.18 -7.42
N LYS A 119 -7.47 -10.00 -7.33
CA LYS A 119 -8.42 -11.12 -7.29
C LYS A 119 -8.35 -12.01 -8.53
N LYS A 120 -8.17 -11.42 -9.73
CA LYS A 120 -7.98 -12.16 -10.99
C LYS A 120 -6.65 -12.91 -11.07
N MET A 121 -5.72 -12.61 -10.18
CA MET A 121 -4.44 -13.29 -9.99
C MET A 121 -4.48 -14.28 -8.81
N ASP A 122 -5.68 -14.75 -8.45
CA ASP A 122 -5.92 -15.71 -7.37
C ASP A 122 -5.48 -15.26 -5.99
N CYS A 123 -5.34 -13.95 -5.76
CA CYS A 123 -5.09 -13.40 -4.43
C CYS A 123 -6.34 -13.56 -3.57
N GLY A 124 -6.25 -14.36 -2.50
CA GLY A 124 -7.38 -14.64 -1.60
C GLY A 124 -7.66 -13.54 -0.59
N ALA A 125 -6.62 -12.83 -0.13
CA ALA A 125 -6.75 -11.74 0.84
C ALA A 125 -5.63 -10.71 0.70
N LEU A 126 -5.90 -9.49 1.16
CA LEU A 126 -4.95 -8.38 1.23
C LEU A 126 -4.78 -7.91 2.67
N ALA A 127 -3.55 -7.62 3.05
CA ALA A 127 -3.20 -7.00 4.33
C ALA A 127 -2.55 -5.62 4.11
N ILE A 128 -2.76 -4.70 5.06
CA ILE A 128 -2.16 -3.36 5.04
C ILE A 128 -2.10 -2.77 6.45
N THR A 129 -1.07 -2.01 6.75
CA THR A 129 -1.07 -1.08 7.88
C THR A 129 -1.56 0.28 7.41
N GLY A 130 -2.61 0.84 8.04
CA GLY A 130 -3.17 2.09 7.58
C GLY A 130 -4.43 2.54 8.29
N ASN A 131 -5.01 3.63 7.78
CA ASN A 131 -6.16 4.28 8.41
C ASN A 131 -7.47 3.55 8.05
N ILE A 132 -8.16 3.04 9.08
CA ILE A 132 -9.44 2.35 8.95
C ILE A 132 -10.53 3.23 8.32
N ASP A 133 -10.49 4.56 8.49
CA ASP A 133 -11.48 5.46 7.90
C ASP A 133 -11.46 5.46 6.37
N PHE A 134 -10.29 5.21 5.78
CA PHE A 134 -10.14 5.05 4.34
C PHE A 134 -10.36 3.60 3.91
N TYR A 135 -9.65 2.66 4.51
CA TYR A 135 -9.68 1.28 4.08
C TYR A 135 -10.99 0.57 4.45
N GLY A 136 -11.61 0.91 5.57
CA GLY A 136 -12.90 0.35 5.99
C GLY A 136 -14.03 0.63 4.98
N LYS A 137 -14.05 1.82 4.36
CA LYS A 137 -14.97 2.15 3.26
C LYS A 137 -14.77 1.29 2.01
N ASN A 138 -13.60 0.64 1.91
CA ASN A 138 -13.25 -0.29 0.84
C ASN A 138 -13.35 -1.75 1.27
N GLY A 139 -13.93 -2.03 2.46
CA GLY A 139 -14.25 -3.36 2.96
C GLY A 139 -13.12 -4.05 3.71
N PHE A 140 -12.10 -3.32 4.14
CA PHE A 140 -11.10 -3.83 5.08
C PHE A 140 -11.66 -3.79 6.50
N VAL A 141 -11.20 -4.72 7.32
CA VAL A 141 -11.51 -4.80 8.75
C VAL A 141 -10.22 -4.91 9.55
N VAL A 142 -10.28 -4.62 10.84
CA VAL A 142 -9.14 -4.81 11.75
C VAL A 142 -8.76 -6.30 11.77
N ALA A 143 -7.51 -6.63 11.44
CA ALA A 143 -7.07 -7.98 11.12
C ALA A 143 -7.21 -8.96 12.30
N LYS A 144 -7.02 -8.50 13.55
CA LYS A 144 -7.23 -9.32 14.74
C LYS A 144 -8.66 -9.85 14.87
N THR A 145 -9.66 -9.17 14.30
CA THR A 145 -11.05 -9.66 14.26
C THR A 145 -11.23 -10.90 13.37
N LYS A 146 -10.28 -11.13 12.47
CA LYS A 146 -10.19 -12.31 11.61
C LYS A 146 -9.18 -13.36 12.13
N GLY A 147 -8.61 -13.14 13.31
CA GLY A 147 -7.63 -14.03 13.93
C GLY A 147 -6.19 -13.82 13.41
N VAL A 148 -5.92 -12.76 12.65
CA VAL A 148 -4.57 -12.42 12.17
C VAL A 148 -4.01 -11.29 13.02
N ARG A 149 -2.88 -11.54 13.68
CA ARG A 149 -2.22 -10.56 14.54
C ARG A 149 -0.99 -9.96 13.84
N TYR A 150 -0.75 -8.69 14.07
CA TYR A 150 0.45 -8.02 13.60
C TYR A 150 1.64 -8.43 14.48
N TYR A 151 2.79 -8.74 13.88
CA TYR A 151 3.94 -9.29 14.60
C TYR A 151 4.53 -8.32 15.64
N ALA A 152 4.56 -7.02 15.31
CA ALA A 152 5.15 -6.00 16.16
C ALA A 152 4.18 -5.48 17.24
N ASP A 153 2.88 -5.56 16.98
CA ASP A 153 1.81 -5.15 17.89
C ASP A 153 0.58 -6.06 17.68
N PRO A 154 0.45 -7.14 18.46
CA PRO A 154 -0.65 -8.10 18.30
C PRO A 154 -2.05 -7.52 18.47
N ASP A 155 -2.16 -6.36 19.11
CA ASP A 155 -3.44 -5.67 19.36
C ASP A 155 -3.67 -4.47 18.42
N ALA A 156 -2.82 -4.26 17.41
CA ALA A 156 -2.91 -3.19 16.44
C ALA A 156 -4.30 -3.05 15.83
N ASP A 157 -4.92 -1.89 15.96
CA ASP A 157 -6.16 -1.52 15.26
C ASP A 157 -5.88 -0.93 13.87
N TYR A 158 -4.63 -0.52 13.61
CA TYR A 158 -4.16 -0.01 12.33
C TYR A 158 -3.70 -1.10 11.35
N PHE A 159 -3.62 -2.35 11.79
CA PHE A 159 -3.36 -3.48 10.89
C PHE A 159 -4.68 -4.06 10.39
N LEU A 160 -4.87 -3.99 9.08
CA LEU A 160 -6.14 -4.24 8.41
C LEU A 160 -6.01 -5.37 7.41
N ILE A 161 -7.10 -6.12 7.22
CA ILE A 161 -7.18 -7.22 6.28
C ILE A 161 -8.50 -7.21 5.53
N LYS A 162 -8.46 -7.69 4.27
CA LYS A 162 -9.65 -7.87 3.45
C LYS A 162 -9.58 -9.17 2.69
N GLU A 163 -10.63 -9.99 2.78
CA GLU A 163 -10.84 -11.13 1.90
C GLU A 163 -11.28 -10.66 0.51
N LEU A 164 -10.59 -11.10 -0.52
CA LEU A 164 -10.99 -10.94 -1.92
C LEU A 164 -11.80 -12.15 -2.40
N VAL A 165 -11.54 -13.31 -1.81
CA VAL A 165 -12.28 -14.55 -2.03
C VAL A 165 -13.03 -14.89 -0.73
N PRO A 166 -14.36 -15.09 -0.77
CA PRO A 166 -15.14 -15.45 0.42
C PRO A 166 -14.59 -16.67 1.15
N SER A 167 -14.56 -16.62 2.48
CA SER A 167 -14.09 -17.69 3.36
C SER A 167 -12.60 -18.06 3.24
N PHE A 168 -11.80 -17.29 2.53
CA PHE A 168 -10.37 -17.54 2.38
C PHE A 168 -9.64 -17.55 3.74
N LEU A 169 -10.04 -16.69 4.66
CA LEU A 169 -9.45 -16.59 6.01
C LEU A 169 -10.06 -17.58 7.02
N ASP A 170 -10.99 -18.45 6.62
CA ASP A 170 -11.50 -19.50 7.53
C ASP A 170 -10.38 -20.50 7.91
N GLU A 171 -9.37 -20.68 7.05
CA GLU A 171 -8.18 -21.46 7.38
C GLU A 171 -7.43 -20.90 8.59
N VAL A 172 -7.33 -19.57 8.73
CA VAL A 172 -6.72 -18.90 9.88
C VAL A 172 -7.47 -19.28 11.16
N LYS A 173 -8.80 -19.22 11.15
CA LYS A 173 -9.64 -19.60 12.31
C LYS A 173 -9.49 -21.08 12.66
N ASN A 174 -9.50 -21.95 11.65
CA ASN A 174 -9.37 -23.40 11.81
C ASN A 174 -8.02 -23.80 12.42
N CYS A 175 -6.99 -22.97 12.23
CA CYS A 175 -5.66 -23.16 12.81
C CYS A 175 -5.45 -22.43 14.14
N GLY A 176 -6.50 -21.83 14.72
CA GLY A 176 -6.42 -21.11 15.99
C GLY A 176 -5.74 -19.74 15.90
N GLY A 177 -5.66 -19.18 14.69
CA GLY A 177 -5.09 -17.86 14.40
C GLY A 177 -3.79 -17.90 13.58
N GLY A 178 -3.25 -16.72 13.34
CA GLY A 178 -1.98 -16.55 12.63
C GLY A 178 -1.36 -15.17 12.90
N SER A 179 -0.13 -14.99 12.44
CA SER A 179 0.61 -13.74 12.54
C SER A 179 1.07 -13.27 11.17
N PHE A 180 1.15 -11.96 11.01
CA PHE A 180 1.63 -11.30 9.80
C PHE A 180 2.83 -10.42 10.13
N LYS A 181 3.81 -10.45 9.25
CA LYS A 181 4.93 -9.51 9.17
C LYS A 181 5.04 -9.06 7.71
N GLU A 182 5.33 -7.78 7.51
CA GLU A 182 5.60 -7.28 6.16
C GLU A 182 6.81 -7.98 5.54
N PRO A 183 6.82 -8.13 4.20
CA PRO A 183 8.02 -8.54 3.47
C PRO A 183 9.22 -7.64 3.77
N ASP A 184 10.42 -8.21 3.73
CA ASP A 184 11.64 -7.51 4.14
C ASP A 184 11.92 -6.23 3.32
N GLY A 185 11.35 -6.10 2.12
CA GLY A 185 11.47 -4.89 1.31
C GLY A 185 10.88 -3.61 1.93
N TYR A 186 10.03 -3.73 2.95
CA TYR A 186 9.50 -2.56 3.70
C TYR A 186 10.46 -2.07 4.79
N PHE A 187 11.46 -2.87 5.18
CA PHE A 187 12.44 -2.51 6.19
C PHE A 187 13.69 -1.95 5.48
N ILE A 188 13.78 -0.63 5.45
CA ILE A 188 14.85 0.09 4.75
C ILE A 188 15.90 0.63 5.73
N ASP A 189 17.12 0.85 5.24
CA ASP A 189 18.13 1.61 5.96
C ASP A 189 17.85 3.11 5.82
N ALA A 190 17.86 3.82 6.96
CA ALA A 190 17.53 5.26 7.00
C ALA A 190 18.59 6.12 6.29
N ASN A 191 19.87 5.69 6.29
CA ASN A 191 20.93 6.45 5.61
C ASN A 191 20.82 6.27 4.08
N GLU A 192 20.46 5.08 3.62
CA GLU A 192 20.21 4.84 2.19
C GLU A 192 18.99 5.63 1.70
N ALA A 193 17.92 5.70 2.50
CA ALA A 193 16.75 6.51 2.19
C ALA A 193 17.10 8.01 2.12
N GLU A 194 17.91 8.51 3.04
CA GLU A 194 18.38 9.89 3.06
C GLU A 194 19.24 10.20 1.84
N GLU A 195 20.15 9.30 1.46
CA GLU A 195 21.00 9.46 0.28
C GLU A 195 20.16 9.46 -1.00
N PHE A 196 19.17 8.59 -1.09
CA PHE A 196 18.25 8.54 -2.22
C PHE A 196 17.43 9.83 -2.34
N ASP A 197 16.95 10.37 -1.19
CA ASP A 197 16.16 11.61 -1.18
C ASP A 197 16.95 12.83 -1.69
N ARG A 198 18.28 12.85 -1.59
CA ARG A 198 19.13 13.92 -2.13
C ARG A 198 19.07 14.08 -3.64
N HIS A 199 18.57 13.07 -4.35
CA HIS A 199 18.34 13.14 -5.79
C HIS A 199 17.06 13.91 -6.16
N PHE A 200 16.28 14.36 -5.17
CA PHE A 200 15.04 15.12 -5.35
C PHE A 200 15.22 16.60 -4.94
N PRO A 201 14.33 17.50 -5.38
CA PRO A 201 14.36 18.89 -4.90
C PRO A 201 14.30 18.96 -3.38
N ILE A 202 15.09 19.89 -2.81
CA ILE A 202 15.10 20.13 -1.37
C ILE A 202 13.72 20.59 -0.91
N LYS A 203 13.22 19.98 0.16
CA LYS A 203 11.94 20.32 0.81
C LYS A 203 12.14 20.41 2.33
N GLU A 204 11.40 21.30 2.95
CA GLU A 204 11.42 21.47 4.40
C GLU A 204 10.78 20.25 5.09
N ARG A 205 11.47 19.70 6.08
CA ARG A 205 11.00 18.63 6.95
C ARG A 205 10.35 19.23 8.18
N LEU A 206 9.08 18.95 8.40
CA LEU A 206 8.28 19.52 9.46
C LEU A 206 7.82 18.44 10.43
N SER A 207 8.03 18.66 11.72
CA SER A 207 7.36 17.89 12.77
C SER A 207 5.96 18.45 12.96
N LEU A 208 4.95 17.67 12.61
CA LEU A 208 3.55 18.08 12.63
C LEU A 208 2.74 17.23 13.62
N PRO A 209 1.70 17.80 14.27
CA PRO A 209 0.79 17.01 15.10
C PRO A 209 0.15 15.87 14.31
N GLY A 210 0.12 14.67 14.89
CA GLY A 210 -0.49 13.49 14.28
C GLY A 210 0.47 12.61 13.46
N GLN A 211 1.73 12.99 13.34
CA GLN A 211 2.77 12.09 12.83
C GLN A 211 2.98 10.94 13.81
N ILE A 212 3.11 9.72 13.28
CA ILE A 212 3.21 8.49 14.07
C ILE A 212 4.65 7.97 14.17
N PHE A 213 5.56 8.50 13.37
CA PHE A 213 7.00 8.22 13.38
C PHE A 213 7.77 9.54 13.44
N GLY A 214 8.16 9.96 14.62
CA GLY A 214 8.89 11.21 14.79
C GLY A 214 9.58 11.31 16.14
#